data_cc6d4e2223cfef1d86a2e166ceed57c2
#
_entry.id   cc6d4e2223cfef1d86a2e166ceed57c2
#
_cell.length_a   1.000
_cell.length_b   1.000
_cell.length_c   1.000
_cell.angle_alpha   90.00
_cell.angle_beta   90.00
_cell.angle_gamma   90.00
#
_symmetry.space_group_name_H-M   'P 1'
#
loop_
_entity.id
_entity.type
_entity.pdbx_description
1 polymer ?
#
loop_
_entity_poly.entity_id
_entity_poly.type
_entity_poly.pdbx_seq_one_letter_code
_entity_poly.pdbx_strand_id
1 'polypeptide(L)'
;MTVVRFHLVSTLAPKDVLRVLTDFGPSRAESWPTIDADHFEVHDLGNTWAEVTEGTAAAWERARYEWEPGGDTVTITTLDSKLFGAGGGWVFKMTPEGDGTRVDVELTRQPPTLKGKMLASLLPLAAPGSLRKSFAGPLQAK
;
A
#
# COMPACT_ATOMS: atom_id res chain seq x y z
N MET A 1 -8.87 12.06 -11.68
CA MET A 1 -7.94 11.50 -10.69
C MET A 1 -8.57 11.63 -9.30
N THR A 2 -8.54 10.56 -8.53
CA THR A 2 -9.05 10.54 -7.17
C THR A 2 -7.89 10.47 -6.18
N VAL A 3 -7.90 11.31 -5.16
CA VAL A 3 -6.88 11.35 -4.12
C VAL A 3 -7.55 11.13 -2.77
N VAL A 4 -7.01 10.19 -1.99
CA VAL A 4 -7.45 9.90 -0.62
C VAL A 4 -6.26 10.07 0.31
N ARG A 5 -6.44 10.81 1.40
CA ARG A 5 -5.41 11.00 2.44
C ARG A 5 -5.96 10.57 3.79
N PHE A 6 -5.15 9.85 4.53
CA PHE A 6 -5.47 9.47 5.91
C PHE A 6 -4.19 9.19 6.68
N HIS A 7 -4.30 8.99 7.98
CA HIS A 7 -3.18 8.55 8.80
C HIS A 7 -3.62 7.44 9.74
N LEU A 8 -2.64 6.71 10.23
CA LEU A 8 -2.82 5.75 11.31
C LEU A 8 -1.60 5.82 12.22
N VAL A 9 -1.73 5.25 13.43
CA VAL A 9 -0.62 5.15 14.38
C VAL A 9 -0.28 3.68 14.54
N SER A 10 0.99 3.34 14.28
CA SER A 10 1.53 2.00 14.46
C SER A 10 2.20 1.88 15.82
N THR A 11 2.13 0.71 16.42
CA THR A 11 2.90 0.38 17.63
C THR A 11 4.35 0.04 17.32
N LEU A 12 4.70 -0.11 16.05
CA LEU A 12 6.06 -0.42 15.59
C LEU A 12 6.89 0.87 15.46
N ALA A 13 8.22 0.74 15.64
CA ALA A 13 9.14 1.83 15.35
C ALA A 13 9.17 2.12 13.83
N PRO A 14 9.57 3.34 13.40
CA PRO A 14 9.59 3.67 11.97
C PRO A 14 10.37 2.69 11.09
N LYS A 15 11.52 2.22 11.54
CA LYS A 15 12.32 1.22 10.81
C LYS A 15 11.58 -0.11 10.62
N ASP A 16 10.75 -0.49 11.59
CA ASP A 16 9.98 -1.73 11.55
C ASP A 16 8.75 -1.58 10.65
N VAL A 17 8.13 -0.39 10.63
CA VAL A 17 7.07 -0.06 9.65
C VAL A 17 7.63 -0.15 8.23
N LEU A 18 8.79 0.45 7.98
CA LEU A 18 9.46 0.37 6.68
C LEU A 18 9.72 -1.09 6.29
N ARG A 19 10.19 -1.90 7.23
CA ARG A 19 10.44 -3.33 6.99
C ARG A 19 9.16 -4.07 6.60
N VAL A 20 8.05 -3.83 7.28
CA VAL A 20 6.76 -4.46 6.95
C VAL A 20 6.29 -4.05 5.57
N LEU A 21 6.37 -2.77 5.23
CA LEU A 21 5.94 -2.25 3.92
C LEU A 21 6.78 -2.81 2.77
N THR A 22 8.05 -3.13 3.02
CA THR A 22 9.01 -3.57 2.00
C THR A 22 9.38 -5.04 2.10
N ASP A 23 8.65 -5.81 2.90
CA ASP A 23 8.82 -7.27 2.99
C ASP A 23 8.00 -7.94 1.90
N PHE A 24 8.66 -8.46 0.88
CA PHE A 24 8.05 -9.17 -0.25
C PHE A 24 8.23 -10.68 -0.16
N GLY A 25 8.50 -11.20 1.03
CA GLY A 25 8.59 -12.63 1.29
C GLY A 25 7.22 -13.33 1.34
N PRO A 26 7.21 -14.66 1.51
CA PRO A 26 5.97 -15.46 1.50
C PRO A 26 4.94 -15.06 2.56
N SER A 27 5.38 -14.48 3.68
CA SER A 27 4.49 -14.04 4.76
C SER A 27 3.64 -12.82 4.39
N ARG A 28 3.94 -12.14 3.29
CA ARG A 28 3.20 -10.94 2.90
C ARG A 28 1.71 -11.20 2.70
N ALA A 29 1.36 -12.26 1.97
CA ALA A 29 -0.04 -12.64 1.76
C ALA A 29 -0.74 -13.06 3.05
N GLU A 30 0.00 -13.60 4.03
CA GLU A 30 -0.55 -13.97 5.34
C GLU A 30 -0.82 -12.74 6.21
N SER A 31 0.03 -11.73 6.11
CA SER A 31 -0.03 -10.52 6.96
C SER A 31 -1.03 -9.48 6.45
N TRP A 32 -1.17 -9.35 5.12
CA TRP A 32 -2.02 -8.34 4.51
C TRP A 32 -3.35 -8.94 4.06
N PRO A 33 -4.49 -8.55 4.67
CA PRO A 33 -5.80 -9.14 4.32
C PRO A 33 -6.25 -8.79 2.89
N THR A 34 -5.65 -7.79 2.27
CA THR A 34 -5.95 -7.38 0.89
C THR A 34 -5.06 -8.06 -0.15
N ILE A 35 -4.19 -8.97 0.27
CA ILE A 35 -3.28 -9.70 -0.61
C ILE A 35 -3.55 -11.19 -0.49
N ASP A 36 -3.87 -11.80 -1.63
CA ASP A 36 -4.11 -13.23 -1.78
C ASP A 36 -2.84 -13.89 -2.30
N ALA A 37 -2.45 -15.03 -1.77
CA ALA A 37 -1.24 -15.75 -2.19
C ALA A 37 -1.25 -16.09 -3.68
N ASP A 38 -2.42 -16.40 -4.26
CA ASP A 38 -2.56 -16.70 -5.68
C ASP A 38 -2.43 -15.46 -6.59
N HIS A 39 -2.44 -14.25 -5.99
CA HIS A 39 -2.34 -12.97 -6.68
C HIS A 39 -1.19 -12.12 -6.12
N PHE A 40 -0.13 -12.79 -5.70
CA PHE A 40 1.10 -12.15 -5.25
C PHE A 40 2.29 -12.74 -6.00
N GLU A 41 2.97 -11.89 -6.77
CA GLU A 41 4.16 -12.28 -7.53
C GLU A 41 5.20 -11.15 -7.49
N VAL A 42 6.43 -11.50 -7.18
CA VAL A 42 7.56 -10.57 -7.28
C VAL A 42 8.18 -10.74 -8.67
N HIS A 43 8.08 -9.69 -9.49
CA HIS A 43 8.62 -9.68 -10.84
C HIS A 43 10.10 -9.34 -10.86
N ASP A 44 10.49 -8.40 -10.00
CA ASP A 44 11.88 -7.99 -9.86
C ASP A 44 12.09 -7.33 -8.50
N LEU A 45 13.29 -7.41 -7.97
CA LEU A 45 13.62 -6.96 -6.62
C LEU A 45 15.05 -6.42 -6.57
N GLY A 46 15.19 -5.15 -6.19
CA GLY A 46 16.47 -4.52 -5.89
C GLY A 46 16.63 -4.26 -4.40
N ASN A 47 17.70 -3.56 -4.02
CA ASN A 47 17.94 -3.22 -2.62
C ASN A 47 17.00 -2.12 -2.09
N THR A 48 16.50 -1.27 -2.99
CA THR A 48 15.68 -0.09 -2.64
C THR A 48 14.45 0.04 -3.51
N TRP A 49 14.09 -1.04 -4.22
CA TRP A 49 12.93 -1.04 -5.10
C TRP A 49 12.44 -2.46 -5.34
N ALA A 50 11.17 -2.59 -5.73
CA ALA A 50 10.58 -3.86 -6.13
C ALA A 50 9.46 -3.63 -7.14
N GLU A 51 9.28 -4.56 -8.07
CA GLU A 51 8.10 -4.62 -8.93
C GLU A 51 7.33 -5.89 -8.60
N VAL A 52 6.09 -5.73 -8.20
CA VAL A 52 5.23 -6.83 -7.75
C VAL A 52 3.84 -6.69 -8.33
N THR A 53 3.16 -7.84 -8.46
CA THR A 53 1.70 -7.88 -8.60
C THR A 53 1.14 -8.36 -7.28
N GLU A 54 0.20 -7.63 -6.72
CA GLU A 54 -0.43 -8.00 -5.45
C GLU A 54 -1.89 -7.59 -5.42
N GLY A 55 -2.67 -8.28 -4.60
CA GLY A 55 -4.09 -8.03 -4.45
C GLY A 55 -4.91 -9.31 -4.46
N THR A 56 -6.11 -9.21 -5.01
CA THR A 56 -7.04 -10.33 -5.15
C THR A 56 -7.50 -10.44 -6.61
N ALA A 57 -8.24 -11.51 -6.93
CA ALA A 57 -8.82 -11.68 -8.27
C ALA A 57 -9.71 -10.49 -8.68
N ALA A 58 -10.37 -9.86 -7.71
CA ALA A 58 -11.26 -8.73 -7.94
C ALA A 58 -10.53 -7.39 -8.05
N ALA A 59 -9.37 -7.25 -7.39
CA ALA A 59 -8.67 -5.98 -7.27
C ALA A 59 -7.16 -6.22 -7.10
N TRP A 60 -6.49 -6.59 -8.18
CA TRP A 60 -5.03 -6.70 -8.20
C TRP A 60 -4.41 -5.48 -8.85
N GLU A 61 -3.13 -5.22 -8.50
CA GLU A 61 -2.32 -4.23 -9.20
C GLU A 61 -0.88 -4.71 -9.34
N ARG A 62 -0.25 -4.28 -10.43
CA ARG A 62 1.19 -4.37 -10.61
C ARG A 62 1.78 -3.01 -10.28
N ALA A 63 2.73 -2.97 -9.37
CA ALA A 63 3.26 -1.73 -8.84
C ALA A 63 4.77 -1.79 -8.66
N ARG A 64 5.40 -0.61 -8.74
CA ARG A 64 6.79 -0.40 -8.41
C ARG A 64 6.89 0.30 -7.06
N TYR A 65 7.57 -0.35 -6.13
CA TYR A 65 7.91 0.19 -4.82
C TYR A 65 9.30 0.81 -4.87
N GLU A 66 9.46 1.97 -4.27
CA GLU A 66 10.74 2.66 -4.16
C GLU A 66 10.87 3.26 -2.76
N TRP A 67 12.06 3.11 -2.16
CA TRP A 67 12.37 3.63 -0.83
C TRP A 67 13.88 3.84 -0.69
N GLU A 68 14.30 4.52 0.38
CA GLU A 68 15.71 4.64 0.74
C GLU A 68 15.99 3.85 2.02
N PRO A 69 17.14 3.16 2.13
CA PRO A 69 17.51 2.46 3.37
C PRO A 69 17.56 3.44 4.54
N GLY A 70 16.82 3.12 5.61
CA GLY A 70 16.69 4.02 6.76
C GLY A 70 15.89 5.29 6.49
N GLY A 71 15.23 5.39 5.33
CA GLY A 71 14.36 6.52 4.99
C GLY A 71 13.01 6.47 5.68
N ASP A 72 12.22 7.53 5.49
CA ASP A 72 10.91 7.70 6.11
C ASP A 72 9.75 7.62 5.11
N THR A 73 10.03 7.32 3.85
CA THR A 73 9.01 7.35 2.79
C THR A 73 9.11 6.12 1.90
N VAL A 74 7.96 5.53 1.61
CA VAL A 74 7.80 4.50 0.58
C VAL A 74 6.87 5.04 -0.49
N THR A 75 7.32 5.05 -1.73
CA THR A 75 6.53 5.48 -2.88
C THR A 75 6.17 4.26 -3.73
N ILE A 76 4.89 4.12 -4.04
CA ILE A 76 4.38 3.00 -4.84
C ILE A 76 3.70 3.59 -6.07
N THR A 77 4.20 3.25 -7.24
CA THR A 77 3.62 3.68 -8.52
C THR A 77 2.85 2.52 -9.14
N THR A 78 1.58 2.73 -9.46
CA THR A 78 0.76 1.74 -10.14
C THR A 78 1.16 1.65 -11.61
N LEU A 79 1.60 0.48 -12.05
CA LEU A 79 2.00 0.20 -13.43
C LEU A 79 0.83 -0.37 -14.24
N ASP A 80 0.01 -1.21 -13.60
CA ASP A 80 -1.19 -1.80 -14.18
C ASP A 80 -2.15 -2.18 -13.04
N SER A 81 -3.43 -2.23 -13.32
CA SER A 81 -4.45 -2.58 -12.33
C SER A 81 -5.70 -3.10 -13.02
N LYS A 82 -6.40 -4.00 -12.35
CA LYS A 82 -7.69 -4.50 -12.85
C LYS A 82 -8.77 -3.42 -12.88
N LEU A 83 -8.73 -2.48 -11.91
CA LEU A 83 -9.81 -1.49 -11.74
C LEU A 83 -9.42 -0.08 -12.16
N PHE A 84 -8.13 0.25 -12.15
CA PHE A 84 -7.65 1.62 -12.32
C PHE A 84 -6.56 1.69 -13.40
N GLY A 85 -6.31 2.89 -13.90
CA GLY A 85 -5.23 3.14 -14.85
C GLY A 85 -3.89 3.27 -14.18
N ALA A 86 -2.84 3.18 -14.98
CA ALA A 86 -1.48 3.43 -14.56
C ALA A 86 -1.29 4.92 -14.19
N GLY A 87 -0.25 5.21 -13.40
CA GLY A 87 0.13 6.57 -13.03
C GLY A 87 -0.34 7.03 -11.65
N GLY A 88 -1.30 6.32 -11.04
CA GLY A 88 -1.64 6.51 -9.64
C GLY A 88 -0.69 5.74 -8.74
N GLY A 89 -0.98 5.69 -7.45
CA GLY A 89 -0.17 4.93 -6.51
C GLY A 89 -0.37 5.34 -5.06
N TRP A 90 0.61 5.01 -4.25
CA TRP A 90 0.59 5.22 -2.81
C TRP A 90 1.86 5.94 -2.37
N VAL A 91 1.74 6.80 -1.36
CA VAL A 91 2.89 7.34 -0.64
C VAL A 91 2.65 7.09 0.85
N PHE A 92 3.60 6.44 1.50
CA PHE A 92 3.62 6.21 2.95
C PHE A 92 4.76 7.02 3.54
N LYS A 93 4.42 7.90 4.50
CA LYS A 93 5.43 8.67 5.22
C LYS A 93 5.37 8.31 6.71
N MET A 94 6.50 7.89 7.28
CA MET A 94 6.62 7.47 8.66
C MET A 94 7.26 8.58 9.49
N THR A 95 6.61 8.93 10.61
CA THR A 95 7.11 9.92 11.57
C THR A 95 7.07 9.31 12.97
N PRO A 96 8.16 9.38 13.75
CA PRO A 96 8.12 8.90 15.13
C PRO A 96 7.03 9.61 15.92
N GLU A 97 6.26 8.83 16.69
CA GLU A 97 5.20 9.36 17.56
C GLU A 97 5.15 8.51 18.83
N GLY A 98 5.57 9.08 19.97
CA GLY A 98 5.71 8.32 21.21
C GLY A 98 6.67 7.14 21.02
N ASP A 99 6.24 5.94 21.41
CA ASP A 99 7.03 4.70 21.22
C ASP A 99 6.76 4.04 19.87
N GLY A 100 5.86 4.60 19.08
CA GLY A 100 5.47 4.04 17.79
C GLY A 100 5.71 4.99 16.62
N THR A 101 4.85 4.90 15.62
CA THR A 101 5.00 5.64 14.36
C THR A 101 3.65 6.15 13.89
N ARG A 102 3.62 7.42 13.50
CA ARG A 102 2.53 7.96 12.69
C ARG A 102 2.82 7.64 11.23
N VAL A 103 1.87 7.03 10.55
CA VAL A 103 1.96 6.71 9.13
C VAL A 103 0.94 7.56 8.39
N ASP A 104 1.43 8.50 7.59
CA ASP A 104 0.60 9.31 6.71
C ASP A 104 0.53 8.64 5.34
N VAL A 105 -0.66 8.43 4.82
CA VAL A 105 -0.91 7.68 3.59
C VAL A 105 -1.64 8.57 2.59
N GLU A 106 -1.13 8.61 1.36
CA GLU A 106 -1.79 9.23 0.22
C GLU A 106 -2.00 8.18 -0.85
N LEU A 107 -3.24 8.00 -1.29
CA LEU A 107 -3.60 7.11 -2.38
C LEU A 107 -4.13 7.92 -3.55
N THR A 108 -3.56 7.72 -4.73
CA THR A 108 -3.99 8.34 -5.98
C THR A 108 -4.42 7.28 -6.97
N ARG A 109 -5.59 7.44 -7.58
CA ARG A 109 -6.13 6.48 -8.56
C ARG A 109 -6.57 7.16 -9.84
N GLN A 110 -6.31 6.47 -10.97
CA GLN A 110 -6.77 6.82 -12.30
C GLN A 110 -7.87 5.84 -12.70
N PRO A 111 -9.14 6.26 -12.88
CA PRO A 111 -10.23 5.33 -13.20
C PRO A 111 -10.38 5.12 -14.72
N PRO A 112 -9.78 4.06 -15.31
CA PRO A 112 -9.82 3.84 -16.76
C PRO A 112 -11.09 3.16 -17.24
N THR A 113 -11.84 2.49 -16.35
CA THR A 113 -13.05 1.76 -16.66
C THR A 113 -14.26 2.40 -15.99
N LEU A 114 -15.47 2.10 -16.49
CA LEU A 114 -16.68 2.57 -15.84
C LEU A 114 -16.77 2.07 -14.39
N LYS A 115 -16.46 0.82 -14.15
CA LYS A 115 -16.42 0.23 -12.81
C LYS A 115 -15.39 0.94 -11.93
N GLY A 116 -14.22 1.21 -12.46
CA GLY A 116 -13.18 1.96 -11.75
C GLY A 116 -13.60 3.40 -11.45
N LYS A 117 -14.28 4.07 -12.38
CA LYS A 117 -14.81 5.42 -12.15
C LYS A 117 -15.84 5.43 -11.02
N MET A 118 -16.73 4.45 -10.97
CA MET A 118 -17.72 4.33 -9.90
C MET A 118 -17.06 4.10 -8.55
N LEU A 119 -16.08 3.21 -8.48
CA LEU A 119 -15.33 2.93 -7.25
C LEU A 119 -14.52 4.15 -6.82
N ALA A 120 -13.86 4.83 -7.75
CA ALA A 120 -13.07 6.02 -7.45
C ALA A 120 -13.92 7.14 -6.86
N SER A 121 -15.16 7.30 -7.31
CA SER A 121 -16.07 8.32 -6.78
C SER A 121 -16.47 8.07 -5.33
N LEU A 122 -16.39 6.82 -4.85
CA LEU A 122 -16.71 6.42 -3.49
C LEU A 122 -15.50 6.42 -2.54
N LEU A 123 -14.28 6.41 -3.08
CA LEU A 123 -13.06 6.33 -2.28
C LEU A 123 -12.94 7.43 -1.21
N PRO A 124 -13.21 8.72 -1.50
CA PRO A 124 -13.10 9.77 -0.49
C PRO A 124 -14.04 9.59 0.69
N LEU A 125 -15.15 8.86 0.54
CA LEU A 125 -16.15 8.65 1.59
C LEU A 125 -15.87 7.41 2.42
N ALA A 126 -15.46 6.30 1.79
CA ALA A 126 -15.39 4.99 2.44
C ALA A 126 -13.96 4.49 2.68
N ALA A 127 -13.02 4.80 1.78
CA ALA A 127 -11.70 4.21 1.80
C ALA A 127 -10.87 4.47 3.07
N PRO A 128 -10.87 5.68 3.70
CA PRO A 128 -10.02 5.89 4.88
C PRO A 128 -10.26 4.89 6.00
N GLY A 129 -11.52 4.60 6.33
CA GLY A 129 -11.86 3.62 7.37
C GLY A 129 -11.48 2.19 6.98
N SER A 130 -11.81 1.78 5.77
CA SER A 130 -11.50 0.45 5.23
C SER A 130 -9.99 0.23 5.11
N LEU A 131 -9.24 1.20 4.62
CA LEU A 131 -7.80 1.11 4.46
C LEU A 131 -7.08 1.08 5.80
N ARG A 132 -7.49 1.91 6.77
CA ARG A 132 -6.93 1.85 8.12
C ARG A 132 -7.11 0.46 8.73
N LYS A 133 -8.26 -0.14 8.57
CA LYS A 133 -8.55 -1.49 9.07
C LYS A 133 -7.65 -2.53 8.41
N SER A 134 -7.41 -2.42 7.09
CA SER A 134 -6.51 -3.31 6.37
C SER A 134 -5.06 -3.21 6.85
N PHE A 135 -4.60 -2.01 7.18
CA PHE A 135 -3.21 -1.78 7.62
C PHE A 135 -3.00 -2.03 9.11
N ALA A 136 -4.05 -2.00 9.92
CA ALA A 136 -3.92 -2.13 11.38
C ALA A 136 -3.25 -3.46 11.79
N GLY A 137 -3.62 -4.57 11.16
CA GLY A 137 -3.02 -5.87 11.45
C GLY A 137 -1.52 -5.93 11.20
N PRO A 138 -1.06 -5.66 9.94
CA PRO A 138 0.36 -5.72 9.61
C PRO A 138 1.24 -4.73 10.35
N LEU A 139 0.72 -3.55 10.69
CA LEU A 139 1.49 -2.45 11.29
C LEU A 139 1.38 -2.37 12.80
N GLN A 140 0.78 -3.35 13.46
CA GLN A 140 0.75 -3.42 14.92
C GLN A 140 1.74 -4.46 15.45
N ALA A 141 2.33 -4.21 16.62
CA ALA A 141 3.20 -5.16 17.29
C ALA A 141 2.39 -6.41 17.68
N LYS A 142 3.01 -7.56 17.50
CA LYS A 142 2.42 -8.86 17.88
C LYS A 142 2.76 -9.20 19.32
#